data_71bac734daf2733789d94980eccd382d
#
_entry.id   71bac734daf2733789d94980eccd382d
#
_cell.length_a   1.000
_cell.length_b   1.000
_cell.length_c   1.000
_cell.angle_alpha   90.00
_cell.angle_beta   90.00
_cell.angle_gamma   90.00
#
_symmetry.space_group_name_H-M   'P 1'
#
loop_
_entity.id
_entity.type
_entity.pdbx_description
1 polymer ?
#
loop_
_entity_poly.entity_id
_entity_poly.type
_entity_poly.pdbx_seq_one_letter_code
_entity_poly.pdbx_strand_id
1 'polypeptide(L)'
;LVSSVKPIPGAVDMSAAIHAMFQGRIACASGADRFKVELQMDKCGLMPWFQGRIFSGHETPRSKPFPDVYLAAAAALGVEPTRCAVIEDTVPGVTAGVAAGATVFGYSPPEAGHDAAGALRSAGAAVIFTDMAQLADLLR
;
A
#
# COMPACT_ATOMS: atom_id res chain seq x y z
N LEU A 1 2.84 -0.68 1.14
CA LEU A 1 2.23 -1.59 2.07
C LEU A 1 3.15 -2.10 3.18
N VAL A 2 4.44 -2.18 2.94
CA VAL A 2 5.39 -2.72 3.92
C VAL A 2 5.90 -1.60 4.81
N SER A 3 5.40 -1.56 6.04
CA SER A 3 5.79 -0.55 7.04
C SER A 3 6.47 -1.16 8.26
N SER A 4 6.61 -2.50 8.34
CA SER A 4 7.14 -3.23 9.47
C SER A 4 8.30 -4.12 9.05
N VAL A 5 9.25 -4.35 9.99
CA VAL A 5 10.34 -5.31 9.77
C VAL A 5 9.86 -6.76 9.83
N LYS A 6 8.66 -7.01 10.36
CA LYS A 6 8.06 -8.34 10.39
C LYS A 6 7.23 -8.57 9.14
N PRO A 7 7.32 -9.76 8.51
CA PRO A 7 6.47 -10.04 7.36
C PRO A 7 4.99 -10.08 7.77
N ILE A 8 4.14 -9.53 6.91
CA ILE A 8 2.69 -9.63 7.08
C ILE A 8 2.28 -11.00 6.54
N PRO A 9 1.53 -11.81 7.34
CA PRO A 9 1.10 -13.14 6.87
C PRO A 9 0.36 -13.04 5.53
N GLY A 10 0.76 -13.87 4.57
CA GLY A 10 0.13 -13.92 3.26
C GLY A 10 0.55 -12.83 2.28
N ALA A 11 1.42 -11.90 2.68
CA ALA A 11 1.79 -10.76 1.81
C ALA A 11 2.56 -11.21 0.57
N VAL A 12 3.46 -12.20 0.69
CA VAL A 12 4.24 -12.70 -0.46
C VAL A 12 3.31 -13.34 -1.48
N ASP A 13 2.44 -14.25 -1.04
CA ASP A 13 1.52 -14.95 -1.94
C ASP A 13 0.55 -13.96 -2.58
N MET A 14 0.06 -13.01 -1.82
CA MET A 14 -0.87 -12.01 -2.32
C MET A 14 -0.19 -11.05 -3.30
N SER A 15 1.05 -10.65 -3.04
CA SER A 15 1.82 -9.81 -3.96
C SER A 15 2.02 -10.51 -5.30
N ALA A 16 2.32 -11.81 -5.28
CA ALA A 16 2.46 -12.60 -6.50
C ALA A 16 1.15 -12.64 -7.29
N ALA A 17 0.03 -12.89 -6.60
CA ALA A 17 -1.29 -12.95 -7.23
C ALA A 17 -1.70 -11.62 -7.85
N ILE A 18 -1.49 -10.52 -7.12
CA ILE A 18 -1.83 -9.18 -7.60
C ILE A 18 -0.92 -8.76 -8.74
N HIS A 19 0.36 -9.08 -8.67
CA HIS A 19 1.31 -8.82 -9.76
C HIS A 19 0.82 -9.47 -11.05
N ALA A 20 0.40 -10.74 -10.99
CA ALA A 20 -0.13 -11.45 -12.15
C ALA A 20 -1.45 -10.81 -12.63
N MET A 21 -2.35 -10.49 -11.71
CA MET A 21 -3.66 -9.91 -12.01
C MET A 21 -3.55 -8.57 -12.74
N PHE A 22 -2.61 -7.73 -12.37
CA PHE A 22 -2.42 -6.40 -12.93
C PHE A 22 -1.25 -6.31 -13.90
N GLN A 23 -0.70 -7.46 -14.32
CA GLN A 23 0.38 -7.53 -15.32
C GLN A 23 1.60 -6.69 -14.89
N GLY A 24 1.95 -6.78 -13.62
CA GLY A 24 3.10 -6.08 -13.05
C GLY A 24 2.86 -4.61 -12.71
N ARG A 25 1.68 -4.06 -12.93
CA ARG A 25 1.38 -2.67 -12.61
C ARG A 25 1.03 -2.51 -11.13
N ILE A 26 1.99 -2.85 -10.28
CA ILE A 26 1.92 -2.65 -8.83
C ILE A 26 3.17 -1.92 -8.37
N ALA A 27 3.03 -1.17 -7.30
CA ALA A 27 4.13 -0.38 -6.73
C ALA A 27 4.05 -0.39 -5.20
N CYS A 28 5.19 -0.22 -4.57
CA CYS A 28 5.27 0.02 -3.12
C CYS A 28 5.47 1.53 -2.92
N ALA A 29 4.64 2.13 -2.07
CA ALA A 29 4.76 3.53 -1.70
C ALA A 29 4.85 3.61 -0.18
N SER A 30 5.96 4.16 0.33
CA SER A 30 6.26 4.16 1.76
C SER A 30 6.69 5.54 2.24
N GLY A 31 6.36 5.86 3.49
CA GLY A 31 6.87 7.07 4.15
C GLY A 31 8.32 6.95 4.63
N ALA A 32 8.88 5.74 4.67
CA ALA A 32 10.26 5.53 5.08
C ALA A 32 11.25 5.88 3.95
N ASP A 33 12.51 6.09 4.30
CA ASP A 33 13.55 6.32 3.29
C ASP A 33 13.75 5.07 2.43
N ARG A 34 14.30 5.26 1.22
CA ARG A 34 14.43 4.18 0.24
C ARG A 34 15.25 3.00 0.77
N PHE A 35 16.33 3.27 1.48
CA PHE A 35 17.18 2.21 2.00
C PHE A 35 16.40 1.30 2.96
N LYS A 36 15.62 1.89 3.87
CA LYS A 36 14.79 1.12 4.80
C LYS A 36 13.71 0.33 4.09
N VAL A 37 13.06 0.93 3.10
CA VAL A 37 12.00 0.25 2.34
C VAL A 37 12.57 -0.96 1.62
N GLU A 38 13.68 -0.78 0.92
CA GLU A 38 14.31 -1.88 0.17
C GLU A 38 14.79 -2.99 1.10
N LEU A 39 15.35 -2.62 2.26
CA LEU A 39 15.78 -3.59 3.26
C LEU A 39 14.60 -4.41 3.79
N GLN A 40 13.49 -3.77 4.10
CA GLN A 40 12.29 -4.46 4.57
C GLN A 40 11.68 -5.34 3.50
N MET A 41 11.61 -4.85 2.26
CA MET A 41 11.08 -5.62 1.13
C MET A 41 11.91 -6.88 0.90
N ASP A 42 13.22 -6.76 1.00
CA ASP A 42 14.14 -7.88 0.82
C ASP A 42 13.96 -8.91 1.94
N LYS A 43 13.92 -8.46 3.19
CA LYS A 43 13.72 -9.33 4.35
C LYS A 43 12.36 -10.05 4.31
N CYS A 44 11.33 -9.41 3.81
CA CYS A 44 9.99 -9.99 3.74
C CYS A 44 9.76 -10.82 2.48
N GLY A 45 10.74 -10.91 1.58
CA GLY A 45 10.60 -11.66 0.33
C GLY A 45 9.69 -11.00 -0.69
N LEU A 46 9.47 -9.69 -0.58
CA LEU A 46 8.57 -8.95 -1.47
C LEU A 46 9.28 -8.29 -2.64
N MET A 47 10.62 -8.15 -2.58
CA MET A 47 11.38 -7.41 -3.58
C MET A 47 11.10 -7.87 -5.02
N PRO A 48 11.01 -9.18 -5.35
CA PRO A 48 10.78 -9.59 -6.74
C PRO A 48 9.53 -8.99 -7.37
N TRP A 49 8.50 -8.72 -6.56
CA TRP A 49 7.21 -8.23 -7.05
C TRP A 49 7.17 -6.72 -7.23
N PHE A 50 8.09 -5.99 -6.59
CA PHE A 50 8.09 -4.54 -6.56
C PHE A 50 9.38 -3.89 -7.07
N GLN A 51 10.38 -4.67 -7.42
CA GLN A 51 11.68 -4.14 -7.85
C GLN A 51 11.51 -3.18 -9.02
N GLY A 52 12.12 -1.99 -8.91
CA GLY A 52 11.98 -0.94 -9.90
C GLY A 52 10.71 -0.09 -9.75
N ARG A 53 9.84 -0.45 -8.80
CA ARG A 53 8.57 0.25 -8.57
C ARG A 53 8.38 0.52 -7.08
N ILE A 54 9.43 1.03 -6.44
CA ILE A 54 9.43 1.43 -5.03
C ILE A 54 9.55 2.94 -4.96
N PHE A 55 8.64 3.56 -4.22
CA PHE A 55 8.56 5.01 -4.08
C PHE A 55 8.63 5.37 -2.60
N SER A 56 9.53 6.30 -2.27
CA SER A 56 9.72 6.79 -0.91
C SER A 56 9.18 8.20 -0.77
N GLY A 57 8.44 8.45 0.30
CA GLY A 57 7.97 9.79 0.64
C GLY A 57 9.10 10.76 0.93
N HIS A 58 10.31 10.29 1.22
CA HIS A 58 11.49 11.13 1.37
C HIS A 58 12.00 11.67 0.03
N GLU A 59 11.57 11.09 -1.08
CA GLU A 59 11.95 11.50 -2.43
C GLU A 59 10.89 12.38 -3.11
N THR A 60 9.80 12.68 -2.41
CA THR A 60 8.74 13.58 -2.86
C THR A 60 8.76 14.84 -2.01
N PRO A 61 8.19 15.96 -2.50
CA PRO A 61 8.17 17.21 -1.75
C PRO A 61 7.55 17.09 -0.37
N ARG A 62 6.49 16.26 -0.23
CA ARG A 62 5.80 16.05 1.05
C ARG A 62 5.50 14.57 1.24
N SER A 63 5.65 14.11 2.49
CA SER A 63 5.33 12.73 2.85
C SER A 63 3.86 12.61 3.27
N LYS A 64 3.41 11.36 3.55
CA LYS A 64 2.07 11.11 4.08
C LYS A 64 1.82 11.99 5.32
N PRO A 65 0.66 12.56 5.50
CA PRO A 65 -0.63 12.31 4.83
C PRO A 65 -0.86 13.04 3.50
N PHE A 66 0.14 13.68 2.96
CA PHE A 66 0.04 14.30 1.64
C PHE A 66 0.07 13.25 0.55
N PRO A 67 -0.56 13.49 -0.62
CA PRO A 67 -0.72 12.47 -1.66
C PRO A 67 0.50 12.25 -2.55
N ASP A 68 1.58 12.98 -2.34
CA ASP A 68 2.70 13.08 -3.29
C ASP A 68 3.28 11.72 -3.69
N VAL A 69 3.51 10.81 -2.73
CA VAL A 69 4.10 9.50 -3.03
C VAL A 69 3.17 8.64 -3.88
N TYR A 70 1.85 8.72 -3.65
CA TYR A 70 0.88 7.96 -4.44
C TYR A 70 0.71 8.53 -5.83
N LEU A 71 0.77 9.85 -5.96
CA LEU A 71 0.72 10.50 -7.28
C LEU A 71 1.96 10.12 -8.10
N ALA A 72 3.13 10.08 -7.48
CA ALA A 72 4.37 9.66 -8.13
C ALA A 72 4.29 8.19 -8.59
N ALA A 73 3.77 7.31 -7.72
CA ALA A 73 3.62 5.90 -8.05
C ALA A 73 2.64 5.70 -9.22
N ALA A 74 1.49 6.36 -9.18
CA ALA A 74 0.50 6.27 -10.25
C ALA A 74 1.07 6.75 -11.60
N ALA A 75 1.78 7.87 -11.58
CA ALA A 75 2.42 8.39 -12.78
C ALA A 75 3.43 7.41 -13.37
N ALA A 76 4.25 6.79 -12.52
CA ALA A 76 5.23 5.81 -12.96
C ALA A 76 4.58 4.55 -13.54
N LEU A 77 3.42 4.15 -13.01
CA LEU A 77 2.65 3.02 -13.53
C LEU A 77 1.86 3.37 -14.79
N GLY A 78 1.76 4.65 -15.14
CA GLY A 78 0.99 5.12 -16.28
C GLY A 78 -0.53 4.99 -16.08
N VAL A 79 -1.01 5.12 -14.85
CA VAL A 79 -2.43 4.94 -14.49
C VAL A 79 -2.92 6.21 -13.80
N GLU A 80 -4.14 6.65 -14.15
CA GLU A 80 -4.77 7.77 -13.46
C GLU A 80 -5.02 7.39 -11.99
N PRO A 81 -4.75 8.30 -11.02
CA PRO A 81 -4.96 8.00 -9.61
C PRO A 81 -6.37 7.52 -9.28
N THR A 82 -7.39 8.04 -9.98
CA THR A 82 -8.79 7.63 -9.77
C THR A 82 -9.05 6.18 -10.17
N ARG A 83 -8.13 5.56 -10.90
CA ARG A 83 -8.21 4.15 -11.31
C ARG A 83 -7.26 3.26 -10.51
N CYS A 84 -6.62 3.81 -9.51
CA CYS A 84 -5.71 3.07 -8.64
C CYS A 84 -6.40 2.58 -7.39
N ALA A 85 -5.98 1.40 -6.91
CA ALA A 85 -6.30 0.91 -5.58
C ALA A 85 -5.09 1.09 -4.68
N VAL A 86 -5.29 1.65 -3.51
CA VAL A 86 -4.25 1.82 -2.50
C VAL A 86 -4.57 0.91 -1.32
N ILE A 87 -3.56 0.18 -0.85
CA ILE A 87 -3.67 -0.69 0.31
C ILE A 87 -2.89 -0.05 1.45
N GLU A 88 -3.57 0.24 2.56
CA GLU A 88 -2.95 0.94 3.68
C GLU A 88 -3.44 0.43 5.03
N ASP A 89 -2.57 0.52 6.03
CA ASP A 89 -2.87 0.11 7.40
C ASP A 89 -2.79 1.25 8.41
N THR A 90 -2.47 2.48 7.99
CA THR A 90 -2.34 3.63 8.88
C THR A 90 -3.27 4.77 8.45
N VAL A 91 -3.66 5.60 9.41
CA VAL A 91 -4.50 6.78 9.13
C VAL A 91 -3.80 7.76 8.19
N PRO A 92 -2.52 8.13 8.39
CA PRO A 92 -1.85 9.02 7.44
C PRO A 92 -1.78 8.43 6.03
N GLY A 93 -1.57 7.12 5.91
CA GLY A 93 -1.52 6.44 4.62
C GLY A 93 -2.87 6.45 3.91
N VAL A 94 -3.95 6.15 4.63
CA VAL A 94 -5.31 6.21 4.08
C VAL A 94 -5.62 7.64 3.62
N THR A 95 -5.31 8.62 4.46
CA THR A 95 -5.54 10.04 4.13
C THR A 95 -4.81 10.43 2.84
N ALA A 96 -3.56 10.00 2.69
CA ALA A 96 -2.77 10.27 1.50
C ALA A 96 -3.38 9.62 0.24
N GLY A 97 -3.84 8.37 0.35
CA GLY A 97 -4.48 7.68 -0.76
C GLY A 97 -5.77 8.35 -1.22
N VAL A 98 -6.60 8.75 -0.27
CA VAL A 98 -7.85 9.48 -0.56
C VAL A 98 -7.54 10.82 -1.22
N ALA A 99 -6.56 11.55 -0.69
CA ALA A 99 -6.16 12.84 -1.26
C ALA A 99 -5.63 12.71 -2.69
N ALA A 100 -5.01 11.59 -3.02
CA ALA A 100 -4.55 11.31 -4.38
C ALA A 100 -5.69 11.00 -5.35
N GLY A 101 -6.90 10.72 -4.84
CA GLY A 101 -8.06 10.34 -5.65
C GLY A 101 -8.23 8.85 -5.83
N ALA A 102 -7.41 8.03 -5.17
CA ALA A 102 -7.48 6.57 -5.28
C ALA A 102 -8.59 5.98 -4.41
N THR A 103 -8.97 4.75 -4.73
CA THR A 103 -9.83 3.95 -3.86
C THR A 103 -8.94 3.25 -2.82
N VAL A 104 -9.19 3.48 -1.54
CA VAL A 104 -8.34 2.96 -0.48
C VAL A 104 -9.00 1.76 0.20
N PHE A 105 -8.22 0.68 0.30
CA PHE A 105 -8.56 -0.54 1.02
C PHE A 105 -7.75 -0.56 2.30
N GLY A 106 -8.41 -0.45 3.43
CA GLY A 106 -7.75 -0.41 4.74
C GLY A 106 -7.50 -1.82 5.28
N TYR A 107 -6.25 -2.13 5.57
CA TYR A 107 -5.86 -3.39 6.17
C TYR A 107 -5.85 -3.23 7.70
N SER A 108 -6.71 -3.99 8.38
CA SER A 108 -6.84 -3.94 9.82
C SER A 108 -6.85 -5.38 10.37
N PRO A 109 -5.68 -5.99 10.57
CA PRO A 109 -5.61 -7.36 11.11
C PRO A 109 -6.12 -7.39 12.55
N PRO A 110 -6.54 -8.57 13.07
CA PRO A 110 -7.08 -8.67 14.42
C PRO A 110 -6.17 -8.11 15.51
N GLU A 111 -4.87 -8.24 15.37
CA GLU A 111 -3.89 -7.74 16.34
C GLU A 111 -3.77 -6.22 16.37
N ALA A 112 -4.33 -5.51 15.38
CA ALA A 112 -4.33 -4.04 15.37
C ALA A 112 -5.31 -3.42 16.35
N GLY A 113 -6.24 -4.23 16.91
CA GLY A 113 -7.24 -3.77 17.85
C GLY A 113 -8.56 -3.40 17.18
N HIS A 114 -9.62 -3.36 17.97
CA HIS A 114 -10.98 -3.17 17.44
C HIS A 114 -11.24 -1.74 16.94
N ASP A 115 -10.48 -0.74 17.41
CA ASP A 115 -10.67 0.65 17.00
C ASP A 115 -9.94 1.01 15.71
N ALA A 116 -9.00 0.17 15.27
CA ALA A 116 -8.18 0.46 14.10
C ALA A 116 -9.02 0.54 12.82
N ALA A 117 -9.94 -0.40 12.62
CA ALA A 117 -10.82 -0.41 11.46
C ALA A 117 -11.67 0.86 11.37
N GLY A 118 -12.23 1.29 12.50
CA GLY A 118 -13.02 2.53 12.56
C GLY A 118 -12.20 3.76 12.22
N ALA A 119 -10.96 3.84 12.69
CA ALA A 119 -10.05 4.95 12.39
C ALA A 119 -9.71 5.01 10.90
N LEU A 120 -9.43 3.87 10.28
CA LEU A 120 -9.15 3.81 8.84
C LEU A 120 -10.38 4.20 8.02
N ARG A 121 -11.56 3.73 8.43
CA ARG A 121 -12.81 4.07 7.74
C ARG A 121 -13.10 5.57 7.85
N SER A 122 -12.89 6.15 9.03
CA SER A 122 -13.08 7.59 9.24
C SER A 122 -12.11 8.43 8.42
N ALA A 123 -10.90 7.92 8.14
CA ALA A 123 -9.93 8.60 7.29
C ALA A 123 -10.28 8.51 5.80
N GLY A 124 -11.24 7.66 5.41
CA GLY A 124 -11.73 7.58 4.05
C GLY A 124 -11.53 6.23 3.35
N ALA A 125 -11.11 5.18 4.07
CA ALA A 125 -11.00 3.85 3.47
C ALA A 125 -12.39 3.38 3.01
N ALA A 126 -12.48 2.95 1.76
CA ALA A 126 -13.73 2.51 1.17
C ALA A 126 -14.09 1.09 1.61
N VAL A 127 -13.08 0.25 1.85
CA VAL A 127 -13.24 -1.13 2.27
C VAL A 127 -12.23 -1.41 3.37
N ILE A 128 -12.64 -2.16 4.38
CA ILE A 128 -11.74 -2.66 5.43
C ILE A 128 -11.64 -4.18 5.27
N PHE A 129 -10.42 -4.69 5.32
CA PHE A 129 -10.20 -6.14 5.31
C PHE A 129 -9.21 -6.52 6.40
N THR A 130 -9.26 -7.77 6.84
CA THR A 130 -8.56 -8.24 8.04
C THR A 130 -7.51 -9.30 7.75
N ASP A 131 -7.55 -9.89 6.56
CA ASP A 131 -6.63 -10.96 6.14
C ASP A 131 -6.14 -10.65 4.74
N MET A 132 -4.84 -10.69 4.56
CA MET A 132 -4.23 -10.39 3.24
C MET A 132 -4.72 -11.34 2.15
N ALA A 133 -5.13 -12.56 2.50
CA ALA A 133 -5.68 -13.51 1.54
C ALA A 133 -6.99 -13.05 0.89
N GLN A 134 -7.69 -12.06 1.48
CA GLN A 134 -8.93 -11.52 0.92
C GLN A 134 -8.68 -10.54 -0.23
N LEU A 135 -7.47 -10.03 -0.35
CA LEU A 135 -7.21 -8.85 -1.18
C LEU A 135 -7.42 -9.11 -2.67
N ALA A 136 -7.00 -10.27 -3.20
CA ALA A 136 -7.17 -10.58 -4.61
C ALA A 136 -8.65 -10.56 -5.03
N ASP A 137 -9.52 -11.12 -4.18
CA ASP A 137 -10.95 -11.13 -4.46
C ASP A 137 -11.56 -9.73 -4.39
N LEU A 138 -11.08 -8.91 -3.47
CA LEU A 138 -11.56 -7.53 -3.33
C LEU A 138 -11.18 -6.65 -4.53
N LEU A 139 -10.07 -6.95 -5.18
CA LEU A 139 -9.55 -6.17 -6.31
C LEU A 139 -10.02 -6.66 -7.69
N ARG A 140 -10.77 -7.72 -7.74
CA ARG A 140 -11.32 -8.25 -9.00
C ARG A 140 -12.47 -7.41 -9.54
#